data_8baaaba727c868503ed0e0a446ee1a92
#
_entry.id   8baaaba727c868503ed0e0a446ee1a92
#
_cell.length_a   1.000
_cell.length_b   1.000
_cell.length_c   1.000
_cell.angle_alpha   90.00
_cell.angle_beta   90.00
_cell.angle_gamma   90.00
#
_symmetry.space_group_name_H-M   'P 1'
#
loop_
_entity.id
_entity.type
_entity.pdbx_description
1 polymer ?
#
loop_
_entity_poly.entity_id
_entity_poly.type
_entity_poly.pdbx_seq_one_letter_code
_entity_poly.pdbx_strand_id
1 'polypeptide(L)'
;MVWDVVPFWMNTTGIKYAIIDVETTGMGIQGNRITEIAILVHDGKQVIREYHSLVNPESAIPYAITRLTGINDQMVADAPKFYEIAKDVIEITTDCVFVAHNVNFDYNVIHKEFADLGFPYKRKKLCTVRLSRKLIPGLPSYSLGKLCASIGIPLNDRHRAMGDTKATTLLFEKLLRLDAEQKVFTSFLKPGSRQATLPPGLPKDIFDQLPERTGIYYFRDEKEEIIYVGKALNIKKRVLSHFYDKK
;
A
#
# COMPACT_ATOMS: atom_id res chain seq x y z
N MET A 1 -26.05 6.97 -35.59
CA MET A 1 -24.99 6.04 -35.15
C MET A 1 -24.21 6.75 -34.06
N VAL A 2 -24.52 6.48 -32.79
CA VAL A 2 -23.82 7.09 -31.64
C VAL A 2 -22.65 6.17 -31.32
N TRP A 3 -21.43 6.67 -31.48
CA TRP A 3 -20.22 5.95 -31.10
C TRP A 3 -20.02 6.19 -29.60
N ASP A 4 -20.36 5.21 -28.76
CA ASP A 4 -19.93 5.19 -27.37
C ASP A 4 -18.42 4.94 -27.34
N VAL A 5 -17.65 6.01 -27.28
CA VAL A 5 -16.22 5.93 -26.99
C VAL A 5 -16.10 5.63 -25.50
N VAL A 6 -16.01 4.34 -25.16
CA VAL A 6 -15.66 3.91 -23.80
C VAL A 6 -14.19 4.31 -23.59
N PRO A 7 -13.88 5.26 -22.70
CA PRO A 7 -12.49 5.66 -22.47
C PRO A 7 -11.66 4.46 -22.04
N PHE A 8 -10.41 4.35 -22.53
CA PHE A 8 -9.45 3.27 -22.22
C PHE A 8 -9.33 2.91 -20.73
N TRP A 9 -9.61 3.86 -19.83
CA TRP A 9 -9.59 3.65 -18.38
C TRP A 9 -10.91 3.09 -17.82
N MET A 10 -11.96 2.92 -18.61
CA MET A 10 -13.22 2.28 -18.19
C MET A 10 -13.21 0.76 -18.36
N ASN A 11 -12.27 0.21 -19.10
CA ASN A 11 -12.17 -1.22 -19.34
C ASN A 11 -11.03 -1.78 -18.49
N THR A 12 -11.33 -2.38 -17.34
CA THR A 12 -10.33 -3.04 -16.49
C THR A 12 -9.93 -4.43 -17.04
N THR A 13 -10.56 -4.88 -18.13
CA THR A 13 -10.11 -6.06 -18.89
C THR A 13 -8.77 -5.75 -19.54
N GLY A 14 -7.71 -6.42 -19.06
CA GLY A 14 -6.34 -6.18 -19.50
C GLY A 14 -5.45 -5.39 -18.54
N ILE A 15 -6.00 -4.80 -17.45
CA ILE A 15 -5.17 -4.20 -16.41
C ILE A 15 -4.52 -5.30 -15.60
N LYS A 16 -3.20 -5.20 -15.44
CA LYS A 16 -2.43 -6.06 -14.53
C LYS A 16 -2.23 -5.35 -13.20
N TYR A 17 -2.22 -6.12 -12.14
CA TYR A 17 -2.06 -5.66 -10.76
C TYR A 17 -0.85 -6.37 -10.14
N ALA A 18 0.15 -5.64 -9.71
CA ALA A 18 1.25 -6.18 -8.92
C ALA A 18 0.88 -6.01 -7.45
N ILE A 19 0.50 -7.11 -6.79
CA ILE A 19 0.23 -7.15 -5.37
C ILE A 19 1.57 -7.37 -4.68
N ILE A 20 1.94 -6.43 -3.81
CA ILE A 20 3.30 -6.31 -3.26
C ILE A 20 3.22 -6.14 -1.76
N ASP A 21 4.14 -6.79 -1.07
CA ASP A 21 4.45 -6.57 0.33
C ASP A 21 5.96 -6.58 0.53
N VAL A 22 6.47 -5.76 1.46
CA VAL A 22 7.89 -5.69 1.80
C VAL A 22 8.08 -5.71 3.31
N GLU A 23 9.08 -6.51 3.76
CA GLU A 23 9.63 -6.40 5.10
C GLU A 23 10.86 -5.49 5.08
N THR A 24 11.08 -4.76 6.15
CA THR A 24 12.12 -3.73 6.21
C THR A 24 12.84 -3.71 7.55
N THR A 25 13.96 -3.01 7.61
CA THR A 25 14.74 -2.82 8.86
C THR A 25 14.06 -1.93 9.90
N GLY A 26 12.84 -1.40 9.61
CA GLY A 26 12.08 -0.58 10.56
C GLY A 26 10.71 -0.15 10.04
N MET A 27 9.94 0.55 10.88
CA MET A 27 8.54 0.91 10.64
C MET A 27 8.33 2.25 9.89
N GLY A 28 9.38 3.04 9.71
CA GLY A 28 9.34 4.34 9.01
C GLY A 28 9.73 4.22 7.53
N ILE A 29 9.77 5.35 6.83
CA ILE A 29 10.21 5.41 5.43
C ILE A 29 11.67 5.86 5.34
N GLN A 30 12.09 6.77 6.23
CA GLN A 30 13.45 7.29 6.22
C GLN A 30 14.43 6.33 6.94
N GLY A 31 15.55 6.03 6.27
CA GLY A 31 16.61 5.20 6.82
C GLY A 31 16.33 3.69 6.81
N ASN A 32 15.13 3.25 6.44
CA ASN A 32 14.83 1.83 6.34
C ASN A 32 15.19 1.25 4.98
N ARG A 33 15.62 -0.01 4.99
CA ARG A 33 16.02 -0.79 3.83
C ARG A 33 15.15 -2.04 3.76
N ILE A 34 14.93 -2.55 2.57
CA ILE A 34 14.17 -3.79 2.34
C ILE A 34 14.98 -4.99 2.83
N THR A 35 14.33 -5.91 3.54
CA THR A 35 14.88 -7.21 3.98
C THR A 35 14.22 -8.39 3.28
N GLU A 36 12.98 -8.23 2.81
CA GLU A 36 12.25 -9.22 2.00
C GLU A 36 11.27 -8.49 1.08
N ILE A 37 11.09 -8.99 -0.12
CA ILE A 37 10.09 -8.50 -1.08
C ILE A 37 9.34 -9.67 -1.70
N ALA A 38 8.01 -9.54 -1.78
CA ALA A 38 7.15 -10.48 -2.50
C ALA A 38 6.21 -9.72 -3.45
N ILE A 39 6.06 -10.26 -4.66
CA ILE A 39 5.22 -9.68 -5.72
C ILE A 39 4.42 -10.80 -6.38
N LEU A 40 3.10 -10.68 -6.38
CA LEU A 40 2.19 -11.51 -7.17
C LEU A 40 1.52 -10.64 -8.23
N VAL A 41 1.70 -11.00 -9.50
CA VAL A 41 1.03 -10.28 -10.60
C VAL A 41 -0.27 -10.99 -10.95
N HIS A 42 -1.36 -10.23 -10.91
CA HIS A 42 -2.72 -10.68 -11.15
C HIS A 42 -3.30 -9.98 -12.39
N ASP A 43 -3.95 -10.70 -13.27
CA ASP A 43 -4.55 -10.19 -14.52
C ASP A 43 -6.03 -9.76 -14.39
N GLY A 44 -6.53 -9.75 -13.15
CA GLY A 44 -7.96 -9.54 -12.84
C GLY A 44 -8.75 -10.83 -12.71
N LYS A 45 -8.20 -12.00 -13.09
CA LYS A 45 -8.81 -13.33 -12.99
C LYS A 45 -8.01 -14.28 -12.12
N GLN A 46 -6.70 -14.29 -12.28
CA GLN A 46 -5.77 -15.18 -11.59
C GLN A 46 -4.38 -14.56 -11.45
N VAL A 47 -3.56 -15.13 -10.57
CA VAL A 47 -2.13 -14.84 -10.49
C VAL A 47 -1.44 -15.45 -11.72
N ILE A 48 -0.66 -14.63 -12.42
CA ILE A 48 0.03 -15.01 -13.67
C ILE A 48 1.56 -15.00 -13.53
N ARG A 49 2.12 -14.31 -12.54
CA ARG A 49 3.56 -14.25 -12.24
C ARG A 49 3.77 -14.10 -10.75
N GLU A 50 4.89 -14.61 -10.29
CA GLU A 50 5.34 -14.51 -8.90
C GLU A 50 6.83 -14.12 -8.85
N TYR A 51 7.20 -13.31 -7.86
CA TYR A 51 8.57 -12.98 -7.53
C TYR A 51 8.70 -12.89 -6.00
N HIS A 52 9.76 -13.47 -5.46
CA HIS A 52 10.06 -13.42 -4.04
C HIS A 52 11.57 -13.43 -3.83
N SER A 53 12.08 -12.57 -2.96
CA SER A 53 13.48 -12.56 -2.56
C SER A 53 13.66 -12.04 -1.14
N LEU A 54 14.53 -12.66 -0.36
CA LEU A 54 15.22 -11.97 0.71
C LEU A 54 16.15 -10.93 0.09
N VAL A 55 16.41 -9.84 0.83
CA VAL A 55 17.26 -8.74 0.36
C VAL A 55 18.25 -8.38 1.47
N ASN A 56 19.52 -8.28 1.13
CA ASN A 56 20.53 -7.77 2.04
C ASN A 56 20.36 -6.25 2.19
N PRO A 57 19.96 -5.75 3.38
CA PRO A 57 19.69 -4.33 3.59
C PRO A 57 20.98 -3.49 3.72
N GLU A 58 22.15 -4.11 3.72
CA GLU A 58 23.47 -3.46 3.97
C GLU A 58 23.52 -2.68 5.31
N SER A 59 22.67 -3.06 6.25
CA SER A 59 22.58 -2.47 7.59
C SER A 59 22.04 -3.51 8.57
N ALA A 60 22.36 -3.37 9.86
CA ALA A 60 21.87 -4.27 10.89
C ALA A 60 20.35 -4.22 11.01
N ILE A 61 19.73 -5.40 11.19
CA ILE A 61 18.30 -5.54 11.44
C ILE A 61 18.05 -5.39 12.94
N PRO A 62 17.28 -4.38 13.39
CA PRO A 62 16.97 -4.22 14.80
C PRO A 62 16.27 -5.45 15.39
N TYR A 63 16.65 -5.85 16.60
CA TYR A 63 16.09 -7.01 17.28
C TYR A 63 14.54 -7.02 17.32
N ALA A 64 13.92 -5.84 17.50
CA ALA A 64 12.45 -5.75 17.48
C ALA A 64 11.85 -6.13 16.12
N ILE A 65 12.54 -5.85 15.02
CA ILE A 65 12.13 -6.24 13.66
C ILE A 65 12.34 -7.73 13.45
N THR A 66 13.50 -8.27 13.84
CA THR A 66 13.74 -9.72 13.81
C THR A 66 12.66 -10.48 14.59
N ARG A 67 12.26 -9.98 15.77
CA ARG A 67 11.21 -10.58 16.58
C ARG A 67 9.83 -10.54 15.92
N LEU A 68 9.58 -9.52 15.10
CA LEU A 68 8.32 -9.35 14.36
C LEU A 68 8.25 -10.23 13.11
N THR A 69 9.30 -10.20 12.29
CA THR A 69 9.32 -10.79 10.94
C THR A 69 9.96 -12.17 10.90
N GLY A 70 10.76 -12.51 11.91
CA GLY A 70 11.61 -13.70 11.93
C GLY A 70 12.89 -13.56 11.08
N ILE A 71 13.06 -12.43 10.36
CA ILE A 71 14.23 -12.18 9.51
C ILE A 71 15.36 -11.61 10.38
N ASN A 72 16.55 -12.16 10.29
CA ASN A 72 17.74 -11.72 11.00
C ASN A 72 18.92 -11.48 10.04
N ASP A 73 19.99 -10.88 10.56
CA ASP A 73 21.17 -10.55 9.76
C ASP A 73 21.80 -11.76 9.06
N GLN A 74 21.80 -12.93 9.72
CA GLN A 74 22.37 -14.15 9.15
C GLN A 74 21.57 -14.64 7.93
N MET A 75 20.23 -14.50 7.95
CA MET A 75 19.37 -14.93 6.83
C MET A 75 19.57 -14.07 5.58
N VAL A 76 19.94 -12.81 5.73
CA VAL A 76 20.11 -11.88 4.63
C VAL A 76 21.56 -11.61 4.24
N ALA A 77 22.52 -12.22 4.96
CA ALA A 77 23.95 -11.96 4.74
C ALA A 77 24.38 -12.25 3.29
N ASP A 78 23.94 -13.38 2.74
CA ASP A 78 24.25 -13.83 1.38
C ASP A 78 23.10 -13.54 0.38
N ALA A 79 22.03 -12.84 0.82
CA ALA A 79 20.94 -12.43 -0.06
C ALA A 79 21.39 -11.30 -1.01
N PRO A 80 20.78 -11.21 -2.20
CA PRO A 80 21.09 -10.12 -3.13
C PRO A 80 20.75 -8.76 -2.50
N LYS A 81 21.55 -7.76 -2.82
CA LYS A 81 21.24 -6.37 -2.49
C LYS A 81 20.15 -5.83 -3.40
N PHE A 82 19.47 -4.74 -2.99
CA PHE A 82 18.35 -4.22 -3.78
C PHE A 82 18.75 -3.87 -5.22
N TYR A 83 19.93 -3.30 -5.45
CA TYR A 83 20.38 -2.96 -6.81
C TYR A 83 20.54 -4.19 -7.72
N GLU A 84 20.81 -5.36 -7.17
CA GLU A 84 20.97 -6.61 -7.94
C GLU A 84 19.60 -7.15 -8.41
N ILE A 85 18.53 -6.91 -7.65
CA ILE A 85 17.16 -7.31 -7.98
C ILE A 85 16.31 -6.19 -8.61
N ALA A 86 16.83 -4.97 -8.68
CA ALA A 86 16.07 -3.81 -9.14
C ALA A 86 15.51 -3.98 -10.55
N LYS A 87 16.26 -4.64 -11.43
CA LYS A 87 15.80 -4.96 -12.81
C LYS A 87 14.58 -5.88 -12.78
N ASP A 88 14.61 -6.95 -11.99
CA ASP A 88 13.50 -7.91 -11.90
C ASP A 88 12.24 -7.23 -11.33
N VAL A 89 12.41 -6.38 -10.30
CA VAL A 89 11.31 -5.62 -9.71
C VAL A 89 10.68 -4.64 -10.71
N ILE A 90 11.49 -3.95 -11.53
CA ILE A 90 10.98 -3.09 -12.61
C ILE A 90 10.21 -3.92 -13.64
N GLU A 91 10.80 -5.01 -14.15
CA GLU A 91 10.23 -5.83 -15.20
C GLU A 91 8.91 -6.49 -14.78
N ILE A 92 8.85 -7.05 -13.58
CA ILE A 92 7.63 -7.72 -13.09
C ILE A 92 6.50 -6.73 -12.80
N THR A 93 6.83 -5.48 -12.43
CA THR A 93 5.83 -4.43 -12.12
C THR A 93 5.53 -3.50 -13.30
N THR A 94 6.18 -3.71 -14.48
CA THR A 94 5.92 -2.88 -15.66
C THR A 94 4.48 -3.07 -16.14
N ASP A 95 3.83 -1.95 -16.48
CA ASP A 95 2.43 -1.87 -16.90
C ASP A 95 1.42 -2.43 -15.87
N CYS A 96 1.84 -2.56 -14.62
CA CYS A 96 0.96 -2.97 -13.53
C CYS A 96 0.50 -1.78 -12.67
N VAL A 97 -0.69 -1.90 -12.11
CA VAL A 97 -1.11 -1.12 -10.96
C VAL A 97 -0.45 -1.71 -9.71
N PHE A 98 0.26 -0.90 -8.95
CA PHE A 98 0.87 -1.28 -7.69
C PHE A 98 -0.22 -1.41 -6.61
N VAL A 99 -0.42 -2.60 -6.08
CA VAL A 99 -1.42 -2.90 -5.05
C VAL A 99 -0.71 -3.33 -3.77
N ALA A 100 -1.09 -2.75 -2.64
CA ALA A 100 -0.61 -3.22 -1.33
C ALA A 100 -1.64 -2.96 -0.23
N HIS A 101 -1.45 -3.61 0.92
CA HIS A 101 -2.25 -3.37 2.10
C HIS A 101 -1.65 -2.21 2.91
N ASN A 102 -2.22 -0.99 2.76
CA ASN A 102 -1.63 0.30 3.14
C ASN A 102 -0.51 0.75 2.18
N VAL A 103 -0.85 0.80 0.91
CA VAL A 103 0.03 0.98 -0.26
C VAL A 103 1.12 2.06 -0.14
N ASN A 104 0.93 3.08 0.68
CA ASN A 104 1.91 4.15 0.79
C ASN A 104 3.20 3.69 1.47
N PHE A 105 3.15 2.72 2.37
CA PHE A 105 4.34 2.19 3.02
C PHE A 105 5.22 1.47 1.98
N ASP A 106 4.72 0.40 1.41
CA ASP A 106 5.47 -0.45 0.47
C ASP A 106 5.95 0.33 -0.75
N TYR A 107 5.04 1.14 -1.32
CA TYR A 107 5.37 1.97 -2.47
C TYR A 107 6.49 2.97 -2.18
N ASN A 108 6.46 3.66 -1.04
CA ASN A 108 7.46 4.67 -0.72
C ASN A 108 8.82 4.06 -0.38
N VAL A 109 8.85 2.88 0.26
CA VAL A 109 10.09 2.15 0.51
C VAL A 109 10.74 1.73 -0.83
N ILE A 110 9.99 1.09 -1.72
CA ILE A 110 10.50 0.69 -3.04
C ILE A 110 10.90 1.92 -3.86
N HIS A 111 10.08 2.97 -3.86
CA HIS A 111 10.40 4.22 -4.56
C HIS A 111 11.69 4.84 -4.05
N LYS A 112 11.95 4.77 -2.73
CA LYS A 112 13.19 5.26 -2.13
C LYS A 112 14.39 4.43 -2.58
N GLU A 113 14.30 3.10 -2.53
CA GLU A 113 15.38 2.22 -3.01
C GLU A 113 15.77 2.54 -4.47
N PHE A 114 14.78 2.75 -5.35
CA PHE A 114 15.05 3.17 -6.73
C PHE A 114 15.64 4.58 -6.82
N ALA A 115 15.15 5.52 -6.00
CA ALA A 115 15.68 6.88 -5.99
C ALA A 115 17.13 6.93 -5.53
N ASP A 116 17.51 6.10 -4.55
CA ASP A 116 18.89 5.96 -4.09
C ASP A 116 19.83 5.41 -5.21
N LEU A 117 19.28 4.63 -6.15
CA LEU A 117 19.97 4.17 -7.36
C LEU A 117 19.94 5.18 -8.52
N GLY A 118 19.30 6.34 -8.36
CA GLY A 118 19.14 7.36 -9.40
C GLY A 118 18.07 7.04 -10.46
N PHE A 119 17.20 6.04 -10.23
CA PHE A 119 16.17 5.63 -11.18
C PHE A 119 14.76 6.11 -10.76
N PRO A 120 13.95 6.66 -11.68
CA PRO A 120 12.57 6.99 -11.39
C PRO A 120 11.70 5.72 -11.34
N TYR A 121 10.98 5.53 -10.24
CA TYR A 121 9.98 4.48 -10.11
C TYR A 121 8.58 5.09 -9.96
N LYS A 122 7.73 4.94 -10.98
CA LYS A 122 6.36 5.49 -10.97
C LYS A 122 5.37 4.42 -11.40
N ARG A 123 4.40 4.12 -10.53
CA ARG A 123 3.28 3.20 -10.81
C ARG A 123 1.97 3.85 -10.32
N LYS A 124 0.84 3.52 -10.95
CA LYS A 124 -0.47 3.80 -10.35
C LYS A 124 -0.61 2.97 -9.08
N LYS A 125 -1.21 3.53 -8.04
CA LYS A 125 -1.33 2.87 -6.73
C LYS A 125 -2.78 2.52 -6.43
N LEU A 126 -2.99 1.38 -5.77
CA LEU A 126 -4.28 0.92 -5.29
C LEU A 126 -4.13 0.37 -3.87
N CYS A 127 -4.90 0.89 -2.93
CA CYS A 127 -4.82 0.52 -1.51
C CYS A 127 -5.96 -0.43 -1.14
N THR A 128 -5.64 -1.66 -0.75
CA THR A 128 -6.67 -2.64 -0.35
C THR A 128 -7.38 -2.25 0.95
N VAL A 129 -6.71 -1.54 1.88
CA VAL A 129 -7.39 -0.99 3.09
C VAL A 129 -8.52 -0.04 2.69
N ARG A 130 -8.26 0.87 1.77
CA ARG A 130 -9.26 1.85 1.33
C ARG A 130 -10.39 1.21 0.54
N LEU A 131 -10.05 0.28 -0.35
CA LEU A 131 -11.06 -0.52 -1.05
C LEU A 131 -11.93 -1.29 -0.06
N SER A 132 -11.32 -1.94 0.95
CA SER A 132 -12.05 -2.69 1.97
C SER A 132 -12.98 -1.80 2.78
N ARG A 133 -12.55 -0.60 3.19
CA ARG A 133 -13.42 0.37 3.86
C ARG A 133 -14.64 0.77 3.03
N LYS A 134 -14.49 0.80 1.70
CA LYS A 134 -15.57 1.17 0.78
C LYS A 134 -16.52 0.01 0.48
N LEU A 135 -15.97 -1.21 0.28
CA LEU A 135 -16.72 -2.38 -0.16
C LEU A 135 -17.20 -3.28 0.99
N ILE A 136 -16.53 -3.19 2.15
CA ILE A 136 -16.84 -3.97 3.36
C ILE A 136 -16.84 -2.97 4.55
N PRO A 137 -17.80 -2.04 4.62
CA PRO A 137 -17.85 -1.05 5.70
C PRO A 137 -18.23 -1.68 7.04
N GLY A 138 -18.01 -0.94 8.14
CA GLY A 138 -18.50 -1.30 9.48
C GLY A 138 -17.61 -2.26 10.27
N LEU A 139 -16.42 -2.62 9.77
CA LEU A 139 -15.49 -3.45 10.54
C LEU A 139 -14.70 -2.63 11.58
N PRO A 140 -14.43 -3.20 12.77
CA PRO A 140 -13.74 -2.48 13.83
C PRO A 140 -12.26 -2.22 13.51
N SER A 141 -11.67 -3.00 12.60
CA SER A 141 -10.28 -2.84 12.16
C SER A 141 -10.09 -3.33 10.73
N TYR A 142 -9.24 -2.60 10.01
CA TYR A 142 -8.82 -2.93 8.64
C TYR A 142 -7.32 -3.25 8.55
N SER A 143 -6.66 -3.61 9.67
CA SER A 143 -5.32 -4.22 9.59
C SER A 143 -5.43 -5.60 8.95
N LEU A 144 -4.43 -6.03 8.16
CA LEU A 144 -4.51 -7.24 7.34
C LEU A 144 -4.99 -8.45 8.14
N GLY A 145 -4.35 -8.73 9.28
CA GLY A 145 -4.71 -9.89 10.11
C GLY A 145 -6.14 -9.84 10.64
N LYS A 146 -6.59 -8.69 11.19
CA LYS A 146 -7.95 -8.56 11.72
C LYS A 146 -9.01 -8.57 10.61
N LEU A 147 -8.71 -7.93 9.48
CA LEU A 147 -9.58 -7.94 8.31
C LEU A 147 -9.74 -9.37 7.74
N CYS A 148 -8.63 -10.07 7.52
CA CYS A 148 -8.64 -11.45 7.02
C CYS A 148 -9.44 -12.37 7.95
N ALA A 149 -9.23 -12.28 9.26
CA ALA A 149 -9.99 -13.05 10.26
C ALA A 149 -11.50 -12.73 10.20
N SER A 150 -11.88 -11.45 10.05
CA SER A 150 -13.28 -11.03 10.00
C SER A 150 -14.02 -11.51 8.75
N ILE A 151 -13.32 -11.78 7.65
CA ILE A 151 -13.92 -12.16 6.37
C ILE A 151 -13.55 -13.56 5.88
N GLY A 152 -12.91 -14.37 6.77
CA GLY A 152 -12.59 -15.78 6.52
C GLY A 152 -11.47 -16.00 5.49
N ILE A 153 -10.47 -15.11 5.42
CA ILE A 153 -9.27 -15.30 4.60
C ILE A 153 -8.17 -15.92 5.46
N PRO A 154 -7.58 -17.06 5.05
CA PRO A 154 -6.44 -17.63 5.76
C PRO A 154 -5.23 -16.70 5.67
N LEU A 155 -4.53 -16.51 6.76
CA LEU A 155 -3.29 -15.75 6.85
C LEU A 155 -2.22 -16.62 7.50
N ASN A 156 -1.40 -17.24 6.66
CA ASN A 156 -0.25 -18.04 7.06
C ASN A 156 1.01 -17.19 6.93
N ASP A 157 2.03 -17.50 7.74
CA ASP A 157 3.33 -16.83 7.72
C ASP A 157 3.21 -15.28 7.79
N ARG A 158 2.44 -14.82 8.78
CA ARG A 158 2.25 -13.39 9.01
C ARG A 158 3.58 -12.72 9.33
N HIS A 159 3.74 -11.47 8.84
CA HIS A 159 4.99 -10.72 8.90
C HIS A 159 6.13 -11.39 8.12
N ARG A 160 5.79 -12.09 7.07
CA ARG A 160 6.66 -12.52 6.00
C ARG A 160 6.04 -12.00 4.70
N ALA A 161 6.85 -11.36 3.87
CA ALA A 161 6.35 -10.67 2.68
C ALA A 161 5.49 -11.59 1.78
N MET A 162 5.88 -12.85 1.59
CA MET A 162 5.09 -13.77 0.76
C MET A 162 3.76 -14.17 1.43
N GLY A 163 3.74 -14.37 2.75
CA GLY A 163 2.53 -14.68 3.50
C GLY A 163 1.49 -13.56 3.42
N ASP A 164 1.94 -12.34 3.68
CA ASP A 164 1.09 -11.14 3.65
C ASP A 164 0.66 -10.78 2.22
N THR A 165 1.53 -10.99 1.20
CA THR A 165 1.17 -10.84 -0.22
C THR A 165 0.09 -11.83 -0.67
N LYS A 166 0.19 -13.11 -0.28
CA LYS A 166 -0.84 -14.14 -0.58
C LYS A 166 -2.19 -13.77 0.04
N ALA A 167 -2.19 -13.40 1.32
CA ALA A 167 -3.42 -12.97 2.00
C ALA A 167 -4.01 -11.70 1.37
N THR A 168 -3.17 -10.73 0.99
CA THR A 168 -3.57 -9.51 0.29
C THR A 168 -4.14 -9.83 -1.11
N THR A 169 -3.61 -10.85 -1.80
CA THR A 169 -4.14 -11.32 -3.08
C THR A 169 -5.54 -11.91 -2.93
N LEU A 170 -5.76 -12.79 -1.96
CA LEU A 170 -7.10 -13.34 -1.67
C LEU A 170 -8.10 -12.24 -1.29
N LEU A 171 -7.66 -11.25 -0.51
CA LEU A 171 -8.45 -10.07 -0.20
C LEU A 171 -8.79 -9.28 -1.49
N PHE A 172 -7.80 -9.03 -2.33
CA PHE A 172 -7.98 -8.32 -3.60
C PHE A 172 -8.99 -9.01 -4.51
N GLU A 173 -8.90 -10.33 -4.67
CA GLU A 173 -9.87 -11.14 -5.44
C GLU A 173 -11.29 -11.05 -4.86
N LYS A 174 -11.41 -11.07 -3.52
CA LYS A 174 -12.72 -10.89 -2.86
C LYS A 174 -13.28 -9.49 -3.13
N LEU A 175 -12.45 -8.45 -3.09
CA LEU A 175 -12.85 -7.08 -3.39
C LEU A 175 -13.25 -6.91 -4.86
N LEU A 176 -12.56 -7.57 -5.80
CA LEU A 176 -12.96 -7.61 -7.22
C LEU A 176 -14.35 -8.23 -7.40
N ARG A 177 -14.64 -9.34 -6.71
CA ARG A 177 -15.96 -9.98 -6.76
C ARG A 177 -17.07 -9.11 -6.18
N LEU A 178 -16.78 -8.36 -5.10
CA LEU A 178 -17.74 -7.44 -4.48
C LEU A 178 -18.05 -6.21 -5.34
N ASP A 179 -17.12 -5.79 -6.19
CA ASP A 179 -17.27 -4.68 -7.13
C ASP A 179 -17.41 -5.21 -8.57
N ALA A 180 -18.34 -6.14 -8.81
CA ALA A 180 -18.53 -6.81 -10.11
C ALA A 180 -18.68 -5.83 -11.29
N GLU A 181 -19.29 -4.66 -11.05
CA GLU A 181 -19.40 -3.59 -12.05
C GLU A 181 -18.15 -2.69 -12.12
N GLN A 182 -17.15 -2.96 -11.30
CA GLN A 182 -15.87 -2.25 -11.23
C GLN A 182 -15.97 -0.72 -11.03
N LYS A 183 -17.07 -0.24 -10.49
CA LYS A 183 -17.32 1.18 -10.26
C LYS A 183 -16.35 1.78 -9.23
N VAL A 184 -16.13 1.06 -8.14
CA VAL A 184 -15.22 1.50 -7.07
C VAL A 184 -13.77 1.45 -7.55
N PHE A 185 -13.33 0.33 -8.13
CA PHE A 185 -11.98 0.19 -8.69
C PHE A 185 -11.69 1.28 -9.73
N THR A 186 -12.59 1.48 -10.68
CA THR A 186 -12.46 2.53 -11.70
C THR A 186 -12.34 3.91 -11.07
N SER A 187 -13.13 4.21 -10.03
CA SER A 187 -13.07 5.51 -9.34
C SER A 187 -11.71 5.75 -8.67
N PHE A 188 -11.08 4.70 -8.14
CA PHE A 188 -9.76 4.76 -7.52
C PHE A 188 -8.63 4.93 -8.55
N LEU A 189 -8.80 4.36 -9.74
CA LEU A 189 -7.78 4.38 -10.81
C LEU A 189 -7.91 5.57 -11.76
N LYS A 190 -8.95 6.41 -11.63
CA LYS A 190 -9.12 7.63 -12.44
C LYS A 190 -7.90 8.53 -12.34
N PRO A 191 -7.44 9.14 -13.46
CA PRO A 191 -6.39 10.16 -13.43
C PRO A 191 -6.77 11.29 -12.45
N GLY A 192 -5.81 11.70 -11.62
CA GLY A 192 -6.03 12.72 -10.58
C GLY A 192 -6.81 12.24 -9.34
N SER A 193 -7.26 10.99 -9.29
CA SER A 193 -7.84 10.42 -8.08
C SER A 193 -6.78 10.34 -6.99
N ARG A 194 -7.00 11.00 -5.86
CA ARG A 194 -6.16 10.86 -4.66
C ARG A 194 -6.65 9.76 -3.72
N GLN A 195 -7.73 9.06 -4.07
CA GLN A 195 -8.34 8.05 -3.19
C GLN A 195 -7.39 6.90 -2.84
N ALA A 196 -6.54 6.50 -3.77
CA ALA A 196 -5.54 5.45 -3.53
C ALA A 196 -4.31 5.93 -2.73
N THR A 197 -4.06 7.25 -2.67
CA THR A 197 -2.83 7.82 -2.09
C THR A 197 -3.04 8.50 -0.75
N LEU A 198 -4.29 8.81 -0.38
CA LEU A 198 -4.59 9.35 0.93
C LEU A 198 -4.42 8.27 2.02
N PRO A 199 -4.03 8.66 3.24
CA PRO A 199 -4.02 7.75 4.37
C PRO A 199 -5.40 7.10 4.57
N PRO A 200 -5.47 5.81 4.94
CA PRO A 200 -6.74 5.08 5.04
C PRO A 200 -7.77 5.68 6.00
N GLY A 201 -7.29 6.40 7.03
CA GLY A 201 -8.15 7.04 8.03
C GLY A 201 -8.63 8.45 7.67
N LEU A 202 -8.20 9.02 6.54
CA LEU A 202 -8.56 10.38 6.14
C LEU A 202 -9.54 10.36 4.96
N PRO A 203 -10.83 10.72 5.15
CA PRO A 203 -11.80 10.85 4.05
C PRO A 203 -11.35 11.91 3.04
N LYS A 204 -11.64 11.65 1.75
CA LYS A 204 -11.21 12.54 0.67
C LYS A 204 -11.87 13.91 0.73
N ASP A 205 -13.15 13.96 1.02
CA ASP A 205 -13.94 15.20 1.17
C ASP A 205 -13.38 16.10 2.27
N ILE A 206 -13.04 15.53 3.42
CA ILE A 206 -12.36 16.27 4.51
C ILE A 206 -11.00 16.77 4.04
N PHE A 207 -10.20 15.89 3.39
CA PHE A 207 -8.88 16.31 2.89
C PHE A 207 -8.97 17.44 1.87
N ASP A 208 -9.94 17.39 0.95
CA ASP A 208 -10.09 18.42 -0.09
C ASP A 208 -10.48 19.79 0.50
N GLN A 209 -11.21 19.80 1.63
CA GLN A 209 -11.61 21.02 2.35
C GLN A 209 -10.50 21.61 3.25
N LEU A 210 -9.45 20.85 3.56
CA LEU A 210 -8.38 21.34 4.41
C LEU A 210 -7.61 22.48 3.75
N PRO A 211 -7.45 23.63 4.45
CA PRO A 211 -6.75 24.78 3.90
C PRO A 211 -5.23 24.58 3.84
N GLU A 212 -4.61 25.08 2.77
CA GLU A 212 -3.16 25.06 2.58
C GLU A 212 -2.49 26.35 3.11
N ARG A 213 -2.90 26.77 4.30
CA ARG A 213 -2.42 28.01 4.95
C ARG A 213 -2.08 27.79 6.41
N THR A 214 -1.43 28.76 7.02
CA THR A 214 -1.13 28.80 8.45
C THR A 214 -2.40 28.87 9.28
N GLY A 215 -2.46 28.13 10.37
CA GLY A 215 -3.58 28.16 11.30
C GLY A 215 -3.51 27.11 12.40
N ILE A 216 -4.61 27.01 13.11
CA ILE A 216 -4.86 26.04 14.18
C ILE A 216 -5.89 25.05 13.66
N TYR A 217 -5.77 23.77 14.05
CA TYR A 217 -6.73 22.71 13.73
C TYR A 217 -6.99 21.85 14.97
N TYR A 218 -8.15 21.20 14.97
CA TYR A 218 -8.61 20.36 16.07
C TYR A 218 -8.96 18.97 15.53
N PHE A 219 -8.64 17.91 16.29
CA PHE A 219 -9.30 16.63 16.16
C PHE A 219 -10.36 16.50 17.24
N ARG A 220 -11.52 15.99 16.86
CA ARG A 220 -12.63 15.70 17.76
C ARG A 220 -12.93 14.21 17.73
N ASP A 221 -13.44 13.68 18.82
CA ASP A 221 -13.97 12.34 18.89
C ASP A 221 -15.43 12.26 18.38
N GLU A 222 -16.04 11.08 18.49
CA GLU A 222 -17.43 10.85 18.08
C GLU A 222 -18.45 11.65 18.91
N LYS A 223 -18.05 12.18 20.09
CA LYS A 223 -18.87 13.02 20.96
C LYS A 223 -18.64 14.52 20.73
N GLU A 224 -17.93 14.88 19.68
CA GLU A 224 -17.51 16.25 19.35
C GLU A 224 -16.54 16.88 20.35
N GLU A 225 -15.96 16.10 21.28
CA GLU A 225 -14.98 16.59 22.25
C GLU A 225 -13.60 16.76 21.56
N ILE A 226 -12.89 17.84 21.89
CA ILE A 226 -11.57 18.11 21.34
C ILE A 226 -10.55 17.19 22.00
N ILE A 227 -9.99 16.25 21.22
CA ILE A 227 -8.97 15.30 21.65
C ILE A 227 -7.55 15.71 21.27
N TYR A 228 -7.41 16.67 20.36
CA TYR A 228 -6.12 17.19 19.93
C TYR A 228 -6.23 18.61 19.38
N VAL A 229 -5.24 19.46 19.70
CA VAL A 229 -5.09 20.82 19.17
C VAL A 229 -3.71 20.93 18.54
N GLY A 230 -3.63 21.39 17.29
CA GLY A 230 -2.38 21.59 16.59
C GLY A 230 -2.27 22.92 15.89
N LYS A 231 -1.04 23.44 15.73
CA LYS A 231 -0.73 24.59 14.88
C LYS A 231 0.19 24.19 13.74
N ALA A 232 0.04 24.80 12.57
CA ALA A 232 0.89 24.53 11.42
C ALA A 232 0.98 25.72 10.47
N LEU A 233 2.10 25.83 9.76
CA LEU A 233 2.27 26.75 8.64
C LEU A 233 1.44 26.33 7.41
N ASN A 234 1.17 25.04 7.26
CA ASN A 234 0.27 24.48 6.26
C ASN A 234 -0.56 23.38 6.95
N ILE A 235 -1.83 23.69 7.25
CA ILE A 235 -2.75 22.80 7.95
C ILE A 235 -2.90 21.48 7.20
N LYS A 236 -3.13 21.53 5.89
CA LYS A 236 -3.36 20.34 5.06
C LYS A 236 -2.19 19.36 5.12
N LYS A 237 -0.95 19.85 4.99
CA LYS A 237 0.26 19.01 5.13
C LYS A 237 0.41 18.44 6.53
N ARG A 238 0.13 19.23 7.55
CA ARG A 238 0.28 18.82 8.95
C ARG A 238 -0.78 17.80 9.37
N VAL A 239 -2.03 18.02 9.01
CA VAL A 239 -3.12 17.05 9.25
C VAL A 239 -2.79 15.73 8.56
N LEU A 240 -2.33 15.78 7.31
CA LEU A 240 -1.93 14.61 6.55
C LEU A 240 -0.84 13.80 7.29
N SER A 241 0.15 14.45 7.90
CA SER A 241 1.24 13.78 8.62
C SER A 241 0.76 12.95 9.80
N HIS A 242 -0.29 13.34 10.50
CA HIS A 242 -0.85 12.57 11.63
C HIS A 242 -1.42 11.20 11.22
N PHE A 243 -1.73 11.00 9.95
CA PHE A 243 -2.23 9.73 9.44
C PHE A 243 -1.15 8.85 8.83
N TYR A 244 0.06 9.40 8.59
CA TYR A 244 1.23 8.62 8.15
C TYR A 244 2.05 8.11 9.33
N ASP A 245 2.18 8.90 10.40
CA ASP A 245 2.97 8.59 11.58
C ASP A 245 2.12 7.89 12.65
N LYS A 246 1.58 6.70 12.36
CA LYS A 246 1.13 5.82 13.45
C LYS A 246 2.33 5.02 13.92
N LYS A 247 2.89 5.48 15.06
CA LYS A 247 3.74 4.66 15.91
C LYS A 247 2.97 3.44 16.42
#